data_abc9674bac2e3dea4e71843214a6ce5d
#
_entry.id   abc9674bac2e3dea4e71843214a6ce5d
#
_cell.length_a   1.000
_cell.length_b   1.000
_cell.length_c   1.000
_cell.angle_alpha   90.00
_cell.angle_beta   90.00
_cell.angle_gamma   90.00
#
_symmetry.space_group_name_H-M   'P 1'
#
loop_
_entity.id
_entity.type
_entity.pdbx_description
1 polymer ?
#
loop_
_entity_poly.entity_id
_entity_poly.type
_entity_poly.pdbx_seq_one_letter_code
_entity_poly.pdbx_strand_id
1 'polypeptide(L)'
;MGVIARYREHLPIGPSTPEVDLNEGSTPLVPSRNIARALGLKHLYFKYEGLNPTGSFKDRGMVVAVAKALEGGSRVLMCASTGNTSASMAAYAARMGVRAIVVVPSGEIAMNKLSQALMYGAKVVALKGNFDTALETVRDLTSRYPVALMNSINPHRIEGQKTAAFEVVDALGDAPDYLLLPVGNAGNITAYWKGFREYHAAGRATRLPRMVGAQAEGAAPIVSGHAIADPQTVASAIRIGNPASWEGATTARDESGGMIAAVTDTEILSAQISLANSEGLFAEPASAAPLALLFRLVREGKIDKDSTTVVVLTGSGLKDPDAALKNVEPPIELDGDARTLAKVLKL
;
A
#
# COMPACT_ATOMS: atom_id res chain seq x y z
N MET A 1 13.71 14.70 2.27
CA MET A 1 12.65 15.75 2.20
C MET A 1 11.34 15.02 2.08
N GLY A 2 10.46 15.22 3.05
CA GLY A 2 9.15 14.55 3.12
C GLY A 2 8.16 15.07 2.08
N VAL A 3 7.01 14.39 2.01
CA VAL A 3 5.94 14.64 1.04
C VAL A 3 5.43 16.09 1.08
N ILE A 4 5.17 16.63 2.29
CA ILE A 4 4.65 17.99 2.45
C ILE A 4 5.65 19.03 1.92
N ALA A 5 6.92 18.90 2.29
CA ALA A 5 7.93 19.86 1.88
C ALA A 5 8.20 19.83 0.37
N ARG A 6 8.13 18.63 -0.26
CA ARG A 6 8.41 18.48 -1.69
C ARG A 6 7.25 18.90 -2.59
N TYR A 7 6.01 18.64 -2.16
CA TYR A 7 4.82 18.83 -3.00
C TYR A 7 3.80 19.81 -2.41
N ARG A 8 4.28 20.77 -1.60
CA ARG A 8 3.44 21.74 -0.86
C ARG A 8 2.40 22.42 -1.75
N GLU A 9 2.78 22.82 -2.96
CA GLU A 9 1.88 23.52 -3.89
C GLU A 9 0.71 22.67 -4.40
N HIS A 10 0.86 21.34 -4.32
CA HIS A 10 -0.16 20.39 -4.74
C HIS A 10 -0.99 19.82 -3.57
N LEU A 11 -0.71 20.26 -2.34
CA LEU A 11 -1.32 19.73 -1.13
C LEU A 11 -2.20 20.78 -0.44
N PRO A 12 -3.23 20.38 0.31
CA PRO A 12 -4.10 21.30 1.06
C PRO A 12 -3.38 21.85 2.32
N ILE A 13 -2.18 22.38 2.14
CA ILE A 13 -1.28 22.86 3.19
C ILE A 13 -1.19 24.37 3.14
N GLY A 14 -1.60 25.02 4.23
CA GLY A 14 -1.55 26.47 4.41
C GLY A 14 -0.37 26.94 5.29
N PRO A 15 -0.26 28.26 5.51
CA PRO A 15 0.77 28.84 6.39
C PRO A 15 0.66 28.37 7.85
N SER A 16 -0.56 28.07 8.33
CA SER A 16 -0.85 27.60 9.69
C SER A 16 -0.69 26.09 9.88
N THR A 17 -0.50 25.34 8.80
CA THR A 17 -0.36 23.88 8.87
C THR A 17 1.00 23.52 9.49
N PRO A 18 1.05 22.78 10.61
CA PRO A 18 2.29 22.37 11.24
C PRO A 18 3.16 21.53 10.30
N GLU A 19 4.45 21.72 10.39
CA GLU A 19 5.41 20.88 9.69
C GLU A 19 5.47 19.49 10.32
N VAL A 20 5.11 18.49 9.55
CA VAL A 20 5.14 17.07 9.93
C VAL A 20 6.00 16.34 8.92
N ASP A 21 7.04 15.63 9.38
CA ASP A 21 8.00 14.98 8.50
C ASP A 21 8.69 13.81 9.21
N LEU A 22 8.77 12.67 8.54
CA LEU A 22 9.64 11.53 8.83
C LEU A 22 10.47 11.15 7.59
N ASN A 23 10.63 12.06 6.62
CA ASN A 23 11.25 11.83 5.32
C ASN A 23 10.54 10.75 4.48
N GLU A 24 9.22 10.64 4.62
CA GLU A 24 8.38 9.78 3.77
C GLU A 24 8.35 10.29 2.33
N GLY A 25 8.02 9.40 1.42
CA GLY A 25 8.09 9.67 -0.01
C GLY A 25 9.50 9.48 -0.57
N SER A 26 9.74 9.99 -1.75
CA SER A 26 11.00 9.79 -2.51
C SER A 26 11.40 8.32 -2.59
N THR A 27 10.42 7.43 -2.61
CA THR A 27 10.65 5.98 -2.69
C THR A 27 11.19 5.61 -4.07
N PRO A 28 12.09 4.63 -4.16
CA PRO A 28 12.73 4.30 -5.42
C PRO A 28 11.74 3.77 -6.46
N LEU A 29 12.00 4.13 -7.71
CA LEU A 29 11.45 3.48 -8.88
C LEU A 29 12.53 2.53 -9.43
N VAL A 30 12.44 1.25 -9.06
CA VAL A 30 13.46 0.23 -9.33
C VAL A 30 13.21 -0.39 -10.70
N PRO A 31 14.16 -0.29 -11.66
CA PRO A 31 14.01 -0.97 -12.94
C PRO A 31 14.13 -2.49 -12.75
N SER A 32 13.19 -3.24 -13.32
CA SER A 32 13.25 -4.70 -13.33
C SER A 32 14.33 -5.18 -14.29
N ARG A 33 15.07 -6.22 -13.89
CA ARG A 33 16.10 -6.84 -14.73
C ARG A 33 15.69 -8.24 -15.17
N ASN A 34 15.34 -9.07 -14.22
CA ASN A 34 15.14 -10.50 -14.47
C ASN A 34 13.69 -10.80 -14.85
N ILE A 35 12.72 -10.21 -14.14
CA ILE A 35 11.30 -10.38 -14.47
C ILE A 35 10.98 -9.73 -15.81
N ALA A 36 11.47 -8.52 -16.07
CA ALA A 36 11.29 -7.84 -17.36
C ALA A 36 11.80 -8.71 -18.52
N ARG A 37 13.02 -9.26 -18.38
CA ARG A 37 13.62 -10.18 -19.38
C ARG A 37 12.77 -11.42 -19.59
N ALA A 38 12.33 -12.06 -18.51
CA ALA A 38 11.52 -13.29 -18.57
C ALA A 38 10.16 -13.06 -19.26
N LEU A 39 9.57 -11.87 -19.07
CA LEU A 39 8.31 -11.48 -19.71
C LEU A 39 8.48 -10.87 -21.10
N GLY A 40 9.70 -10.55 -21.50
CA GLY A 40 9.99 -9.82 -22.74
C GLY A 40 9.53 -8.37 -22.74
N LEU A 41 9.39 -7.75 -21.55
CA LEU A 41 9.03 -6.35 -21.40
C LEU A 41 10.29 -5.47 -21.46
N LYS A 42 10.27 -4.36 -22.21
CA LYS A 42 11.41 -3.45 -22.32
C LYS A 42 11.54 -2.53 -21.11
N HIS A 43 10.43 -2.04 -20.58
CA HIS A 43 10.40 -0.98 -19.58
C HIS A 43 9.45 -1.35 -18.43
N LEU A 44 9.90 -2.26 -17.55
CA LEU A 44 9.19 -2.62 -16.31
C LEU A 44 9.90 -2.01 -15.11
N TYR A 45 9.13 -1.36 -14.23
CA TYR A 45 9.62 -0.73 -13.01
C TYR A 45 8.77 -1.13 -11.81
N PHE A 46 9.42 -1.15 -10.63
CA PHE A 46 8.76 -1.34 -9.34
C PHE A 46 8.82 -0.05 -8.52
N LYS A 47 7.67 0.56 -8.22
CA LYS A 47 7.57 1.68 -7.27
C LYS A 47 7.54 1.11 -5.87
N TYR A 48 8.68 1.11 -5.17
CA TYR A 48 8.83 0.39 -3.90
C TYR A 48 8.46 1.26 -2.69
N GLU A 49 7.17 1.34 -2.38
CA GLU A 49 6.61 2.06 -1.25
C GLU A 49 6.94 1.43 0.12
N GLY A 50 7.44 0.20 0.13
CA GLY A 50 7.92 -0.48 1.33
C GLY A 50 9.12 0.19 2.00
N LEU A 51 9.77 1.16 1.35
CA LEU A 51 10.88 1.95 1.90
C LEU A 51 10.44 3.28 2.55
N ASN A 52 9.14 3.55 2.65
CA ASN A 52 8.67 4.60 3.55
C ASN A 52 9.00 4.28 5.03
N PRO A 53 9.07 5.27 5.92
CA PRO A 53 9.54 5.13 7.30
C PRO A 53 8.88 4.01 8.11
N THR A 54 7.57 3.77 7.94
CA THR A 54 6.88 2.67 8.63
C THR A 54 6.72 1.41 7.79
N GLY A 55 7.35 1.36 6.62
CA GLY A 55 7.37 0.21 5.74
C GLY A 55 6.19 0.12 4.77
N SER A 56 5.42 1.20 4.52
CA SER A 56 4.33 1.18 3.54
C SER A 56 3.94 2.56 3.01
N PHE A 57 3.21 2.58 1.89
CA PHE A 57 2.65 3.78 1.27
C PHE A 57 1.73 4.60 2.19
N LYS A 58 1.28 4.02 3.31
CA LYS A 58 0.37 4.70 4.25
C LYS A 58 0.96 6.00 4.79
N ASP A 59 2.28 6.09 4.87
CA ASP A 59 2.98 7.26 5.40
C ASP A 59 2.69 8.53 4.59
N ARG A 60 2.60 8.40 3.25
CA ARG A 60 2.29 9.54 2.39
C ARG A 60 0.96 10.23 2.74
N GLY A 61 -0.08 9.42 2.91
CA GLY A 61 -1.40 9.96 3.29
C GLY A 61 -1.47 10.35 4.75
N MET A 62 -0.73 9.65 5.61
CA MET A 62 -0.79 9.89 7.04
C MET A 62 -0.14 11.21 7.41
N VAL A 63 0.98 11.57 6.81
CA VAL A 63 1.66 12.84 7.10
C VAL A 63 0.73 14.04 6.85
N VAL A 64 0.00 14.04 5.72
CA VAL A 64 -0.94 15.13 5.40
C VAL A 64 -2.15 15.10 6.33
N ALA A 65 -2.71 13.92 6.61
CA ALA A 65 -3.85 13.79 7.52
C ALA A 65 -3.51 14.24 8.95
N VAL A 66 -2.32 13.90 9.45
CA VAL A 66 -1.85 14.34 10.77
C VAL A 66 -1.61 15.85 10.79
N ALA A 67 -0.95 16.41 9.79
CA ALA A 67 -0.73 17.85 9.69
C ALA A 67 -2.07 18.63 9.74
N LYS A 68 -3.07 18.18 8.98
CA LYS A 68 -4.42 18.79 8.96
C LYS A 68 -5.18 18.59 10.27
N ALA A 69 -5.04 17.44 10.93
CA ALA A 69 -5.63 17.21 12.25
C ALA A 69 -5.06 18.15 13.30
N LEU A 70 -3.74 18.35 13.30
CA LEU A 70 -3.05 19.27 14.22
C LEU A 70 -3.41 20.73 13.94
N GLU A 71 -3.51 21.14 12.67
CA GLU A 71 -3.99 22.45 12.25
C GLU A 71 -5.40 22.72 12.79
N GLY A 72 -6.28 21.70 12.76
CA GLY A 72 -7.62 21.73 13.34
C GLY A 72 -7.66 21.63 14.87
N GLY A 73 -6.51 21.65 15.57
CA GLY A 73 -6.40 21.62 17.03
C GLY A 73 -6.50 20.24 17.67
N SER A 74 -6.64 19.15 16.91
CA SER A 74 -6.69 17.80 17.48
C SER A 74 -5.36 17.40 18.12
N ARG A 75 -5.45 16.78 19.31
CA ARG A 75 -4.29 16.23 20.03
C ARG A 75 -4.41 14.73 20.28
N VAL A 76 -5.42 14.12 19.71
CA VAL A 76 -5.67 12.68 19.77
C VAL A 76 -6.00 12.19 18.38
N LEU A 77 -5.23 11.22 17.90
CA LEU A 77 -5.42 10.55 16.61
C LEU A 77 -5.98 9.15 16.85
N MET A 78 -6.95 8.72 16.08
CA MET A 78 -7.59 7.42 16.26
C MET A 78 -7.84 6.72 14.94
N CYS A 79 -7.63 5.41 14.91
CA CYS A 79 -8.04 4.57 13.79
C CYS A 79 -8.51 3.17 14.23
N ALA A 80 -9.39 2.57 13.45
CA ALA A 80 -9.69 1.14 13.51
C ALA A 80 -8.78 0.42 12.49
N SER A 81 -7.70 -0.24 12.94
CA SER A 81 -6.79 -0.96 12.05
C SER A 81 -5.77 -1.78 12.86
N THR A 82 -5.49 -3.02 12.42
CA THR A 82 -4.42 -3.86 12.97
C THR A 82 -3.11 -3.81 12.18
N GLY A 83 -3.04 -3.04 11.06
CA GLY A 83 -1.93 -3.15 10.10
C GLY A 83 -1.24 -1.82 9.77
N ASN A 84 -0.93 -1.62 8.49
CA ASN A 84 -0.13 -0.48 8.00
C ASN A 84 -0.68 0.90 8.40
N THR A 85 -2.01 1.06 8.51
CA THR A 85 -2.61 2.35 8.92
C THR A 85 -2.31 2.69 10.38
N SER A 86 -2.45 1.73 11.30
CA SER A 86 -2.16 1.95 12.72
C SER A 86 -0.67 2.20 12.97
N ALA A 87 0.21 1.45 12.30
CA ALA A 87 1.66 1.66 12.39
C ALA A 87 2.04 3.09 11.95
N SER A 88 1.55 3.51 10.78
CA SER A 88 1.82 4.86 10.26
C SER A 88 1.25 5.95 11.19
N MET A 89 -0.03 5.84 11.61
CA MET A 89 -0.63 6.81 12.53
C MET A 89 0.16 6.95 13.84
N ALA A 90 0.57 5.83 14.43
CA ALA A 90 1.31 5.83 15.69
C ALA A 90 2.69 6.49 15.54
N ALA A 91 3.41 6.24 14.44
CA ALA A 91 4.70 6.85 14.16
C ALA A 91 4.61 8.39 14.07
N TYR A 92 3.67 8.91 13.29
CA TYR A 92 3.48 10.36 13.16
C TYR A 92 2.92 11.00 14.43
N ALA A 93 2.07 10.29 15.18
CA ALA A 93 1.61 10.76 16.49
C ALA A 93 2.79 10.89 17.50
N ALA A 94 3.64 9.87 17.56
CA ALA A 94 4.86 9.90 18.39
C ALA A 94 5.79 11.05 17.98
N ARG A 95 6.02 11.22 16.67
CA ARG A 95 6.85 12.32 16.13
C ARG A 95 6.34 13.69 16.56
N MET A 96 5.02 13.87 16.61
CA MET A 96 4.36 15.15 16.91
C MET A 96 3.99 15.30 18.39
N GLY A 97 4.31 14.34 19.25
CA GLY A 97 4.01 14.39 20.69
C GLY A 97 2.50 14.38 21.00
N VAL A 98 1.68 13.73 20.15
CA VAL A 98 0.23 13.60 20.34
C VAL A 98 -0.18 12.16 20.59
N ARG A 99 -1.36 11.95 21.18
CA ARG A 99 -1.82 10.60 21.52
C ARG A 99 -2.32 9.85 20.31
N ALA A 100 -1.89 8.58 20.17
CA ALA A 100 -2.43 7.64 19.21
C ALA A 100 -3.29 6.58 19.90
N ILE A 101 -4.48 6.32 19.39
CA ILE A 101 -5.38 5.27 19.85
C ILE A 101 -5.74 4.37 18.67
N VAL A 102 -5.41 3.09 18.82
CA VAL A 102 -5.72 2.04 17.84
C VAL A 102 -6.84 1.18 18.39
N VAL A 103 -7.93 1.07 17.65
CA VAL A 103 -9.07 0.23 18.01
C VAL A 103 -9.06 -1.01 17.14
N VAL A 104 -9.22 -2.19 17.75
CA VAL A 104 -9.20 -3.49 17.05
C VAL A 104 -10.34 -4.38 17.57
N PRO A 105 -10.86 -5.32 16.76
CA PRO A 105 -11.76 -6.35 17.26
C PRO A 105 -11.05 -7.27 18.26
N SER A 106 -11.70 -7.66 19.34
CA SER A 106 -11.10 -8.48 20.42
C SER A 106 -10.67 -9.88 19.97
N GLY A 107 -11.27 -10.42 18.89
CA GLY A 107 -10.94 -11.74 18.31
C GLY A 107 -9.82 -11.70 17.26
N GLU A 108 -9.34 -10.52 16.85
CA GLU A 108 -8.38 -10.36 15.74
C GLU A 108 -7.07 -9.69 16.17
N ILE A 109 -6.61 -9.94 17.40
CA ILE A 109 -5.38 -9.33 17.92
C ILE A 109 -4.16 -10.10 17.40
N ALA A 110 -3.58 -9.66 16.30
CA ALA A 110 -2.30 -10.13 15.81
C ALA A 110 -1.17 -9.25 16.35
N MET A 111 -0.50 -9.67 17.42
CA MET A 111 0.54 -8.88 18.11
C MET A 111 1.71 -8.51 17.19
N ASN A 112 2.11 -9.38 16.25
CA ASN A 112 3.12 -9.10 15.24
C ASN A 112 2.75 -7.90 14.34
N LYS A 113 1.49 -7.78 13.95
CA LYS A 113 0.97 -6.66 13.13
C LYS A 113 0.81 -5.36 13.93
N LEU A 114 0.59 -5.46 15.24
CA LEU A 114 0.46 -4.31 16.14
C LEU A 114 1.79 -3.85 16.74
N SER A 115 2.85 -4.65 16.60
CA SER A 115 4.16 -4.40 17.22
C SER A 115 4.69 -3.00 16.96
N GLN A 116 4.63 -2.52 15.72
CA GLN A 116 5.08 -1.15 15.41
C GLN A 116 4.22 -0.09 16.12
N ALA A 117 2.89 -0.21 16.09
CA ALA A 117 2.01 0.76 16.73
C ALA A 117 2.25 0.81 18.24
N LEU A 118 2.43 -0.35 18.89
CA LEU A 118 2.76 -0.46 20.30
C LEU A 118 4.12 0.16 20.63
N MET A 119 5.15 -0.14 19.84
CA MET A 119 6.51 0.42 20.03
C MET A 119 6.54 1.94 19.84
N TYR A 120 5.69 2.50 18.99
CA TYR A 120 5.51 3.95 18.85
C TYR A 120 4.62 4.57 19.95
N GLY A 121 4.23 3.79 20.96
CA GLY A 121 3.48 4.27 22.14
C GLY A 121 1.98 4.44 21.91
N ALA A 122 1.40 3.85 20.88
CA ALA A 122 -0.05 3.89 20.69
C ALA A 122 -0.78 3.06 21.76
N LYS A 123 -1.89 3.61 22.27
CA LYS A 123 -2.82 2.85 23.12
C LYS A 123 -3.70 1.96 22.23
N VAL A 124 -3.55 0.65 22.38
CA VAL A 124 -4.40 -0.32 21.67
C VAL A 124 -5.60 -0.68 22.53
N VAL A 125 -6.80 -0.59 21.98
CA VAL A 125 -8.05 -0.92 22.65
C VAL A 125 -8.77 -2.01 21.85
N ALA A 126 -9.05 -3.14 22.50
CA ALA A 126 -9.83 -4.22 21.93
C ALA A 126 -11.33 -4.04 22.22
N LEU A 127 -12.14 -4.00 21.18
CA LEU A 127 -13.60 -3.94 21.29
C LEU A 127 -14.22 -5.32 20.97
N LYS A 128 -15.28 -5.67 21.68
CA LYS A 128 -16.10 -6.83 21.33
C LYS A 128 -16.87 -6.53 20.04
N GLY A 129 -16.84 -7.44 19.09
CA GLY A 129 -17.46 -7.28 17.78
C GLY A 129 -16.47 -7.50 16.63
N ASN A 130 -16.86 -7.18 15.42
CA ASN A 130 -16.05 -7.28 14.20
C ASN A 130 -15.40 -5.94 13.83
N PHE A 131 -14.71 -5.92 12.68
CA PHE A 131 -14.04 -4.71 12.19
C PHE A 131 -15.03 -3.55 11.91
N ASP A 132 -16.22 -3.86 11.39
CA ASP A 132 -17.22 -2.82 11.07
C ASP A 132 -17.72 -2.17 12.35
N THR A 133 -18.01 -2.95 13.38
CA THR A 133 -18.35 -2.43 14.72
C THR A 133 -17.26 -1.52 15.28
N ALA A 134 -15.99 -1.91 15.16
CA ALA A 134 -14.87 -1.09 15.61
C ALA A 134 -14.79 0.23 14.83
N LEU A 135 -14.97 0.20 13.52
CA LEU A 135 -14.94 1.37 12.65
C LEU A 135 -16.11 2.33 12.93
N GLU A 136 -17.32 1.80 13.09
CA GLU A 136 -18.51 2.59 13.44
C GLU A 136 -18.36 3.26 14.81
N THR A 137 -17.86 2.53 15.82
CA THR A 137 -17.57 3.07 17.14
C THR A 137 -16.55 4.22 17.07
N VAL A 138 -15.49 4.05 16.29
CA VAL A 138 -14.48 5.11 16.10
C VAL A 138 -15.10 6.33 15.40
N ARG A 139 -15.94 6.14 14.39
CA ARG A 139 -16.66 7.22 13.69
C ARG A 139 -17.57 8.00 14.63
N ASP A 140 -18.37 7.29 15.41
CA ASP A 140 -19.28 7.91 16.39
C ASP A 140 -18.50 8.73 17.43
N LEU A 141 -17.42 8.16 17.99
CA LEU A 141 -16.57 8.83 18.96
C LEU A 141 -15.93 10.08 18.37
N THR A 142 -15.36 10.00 17.16
CA THR A 142 -14.70 11.15 16.52
C THR A 142 -15.65 12.24 16.08
N SER A 143 -16.96 11.97 15.95
CA SER A 143 -17.98 12.99 15.71
C SER A 143 -18.37 13.78 16.96
N ARG A 144 -18.14 13.21 18.15
CA ARG A 144 -18.56 13.81 19.45
C ARG A 144 -17.43 14.43 20.24
N TYR A 145 -16.20 14.02 19.99
CA TYR A 145 -15.02 14.42 20.76
C TYR A 145 -13.92 14.99 19.85
N PRO A 146 -13.02 15.84 20.36
CA PRO A 146 -11.92 16.43 19.58
C PRO A 146 -10.82 15.39 19.29
N VAL A 147 -11.19 14.33 18.58
CA VAL A 147 -10.34 13.20 18.17
C VAL A 147 -10.36 13.12 16.65
N ALA A 148 -9.20 13.08 16.03
CA ALA A 148 -9.12 13.01 14.57
C ALA A 148 -9.15 11.56 14.08
N LEU A 149 -10.06 11.27 13.13
CA LEU A 149 -10.18 9.98 12.48
C LEU A 149 -9.10 9.81 11.41
N MET A 150 -8.28 8.74 11.51
CA MET A 150 -7.15 8.47 10.62
C MET A 150 -7.38 7.28 9.66
N ASN A 151 -8.60 6.76 9.56
CA ASN A 151 -8.95 5.70 8.61
C ASN A 151 -8.93 6.19 7.16
N SER A 152 -9.04 5.27 6.19
CA SER A 152 -8.95 5.55 4.74
C SER A 152 -10.03 6.50 4.20
N ILE A 153 -11.12 6.70 4.93
CA ILE A 153 -12.16 7.68 4.62
C ILE A 153 -11.73 9.14 4.86
N ASN A 154 -10.63 9.39 5.54
CA ASN A 154 -10.11 10.74 5.73
C ASN A 154 -9.60 11.29 4.38
N PRO A 155 -10.17 12.39 3.83
CA PRO A 155 -9.84 12.88 2.49
C PRO A 155 -8.39 13.31 2.34
N HIS A 156 -7.76 13.79 3.41
CA HIS A 156 -6.35 14.19 3.40
C HIS A 156 -5.40 13.01 3.15
N ARG A 157 -5.88 11.77 3.37
CA ARG A 157 -5.12 10.56 3.02
C ARG A 157 -4.92 10.43 1.51
N ILE A 158 -5.93 10.73 0.71
CA ILE A 158 -5.85 10.71 -0.76
C ILE A 158 -4.89 11.80 -1.23
N GLU A 159 -4.95 13.00 -0.65
CA GLU A 159 -4.06 14.11 -0.99
C GLU A 159 -2.57 13.76 -0.81
N GLY A 160 -2.22 13.15 0.30
CA GLY A 160 -0.82 12.72 0.50
C GLY A 160 -0.41 11.56 -0.40
N GLN A 161 -1.30 10.57 -0.60
CA GLN A 161 -0.98 9.39 -1.43
C GLN A 161 -0.84 9.73 -2.91
N LYS A 162 -1.54 10.74 -3.45
CA LYS A 162 -1.42 11.13 -4.86
C LYS A 162 0.01 11.53 -5.26
N THR A 163 0.83 11.96 -4.30
CA THR A 163 2.23 12.35 -4.54
C THR A 163 3.11 11.21 -5.06
N ALA A 164 2.70 9.96 -4.86
CA ALA A 164 3.39 8.83 -5.44
C ALA A 164 3.30 8.81 -6.99
N ALA A 165 2.19 9.28 -7.56
CA ALA A 165 2.05 9.47 -9.00
C ALA A 165 2.99 10.58 -9.51
N PHE A 166 3.11 11.66 -8.76
CA PHE A 166 4.05 12.75 -9.09
C PHE A 166 5.48 12.23 -9.18
N GLU A 167 5.90 11.44 -8.18
CA GLU A 167 7.25 10.85 -8.17
C GLU A 167 7.50 9.90 -9.34
N VAL A 168 6.48 9.16 -9.78
CA VAL A 168 6.60 8.29 -10.97
C VAL A 168 6.84 9.14 -12.21
N VAL A 169 6.06 10.19 -12.40
CA VAL A 169 6.23 11.12 -13.54
C VAL A 169 7.58 11.84 -13.46
N ASP A 170 7.95 12.36 -12.29
CA ASP A 170 9.25 13.05 -12.09
C ASP A 170 10.43 12.13 -12.42
N ALA A 171 10.33 10.83 -12.13
CA ALA A 171 11.41 9.86 -12.36
C ALA A 171 11.48 9.37 -13.81
N LEU A 172 10.35 9.24 -14.50
CA LEU A 172 10.28 8.75 -15.88
C LEU A 172 10.32 9.87 -16.94
N GLY A 173 10.07 11.12 -16.52
CA GLY A 173 9.90 12.27 -17.42
C GLY A 173 8.51 12.38 -18.02
N ASP A 174 7.65 11.38 -17.87
CA ASP A 174 6.23 11.35 -18.28
C ASP A 174 5.47 10.28 -17.51
N ALA A 175 4.15 10.20 -17.67
CA ALA A 175 3.37 9.10 -17.13
C ALA A 175 3.67 7.77 -17.85
N PRO A 176 3.65 6.61 -17.13
CA PRO A 176 3.80 5.30 -17.75
C PRO A 176 2.58 4.97 -18.64
N ASP A 177 2.70 3.94 -19.48
CA ASP A 177 1.55 3.44 -20.26
C ASP A 177 0.59 2.64 -19.36
N TYR A 178 1.13 1.89 -18.40
CA TYR A 178 0.37 1.12 -17.42
C TYR A 178 0.89 1.36 -16.01
N LEU A 179 -0.05 1.59 -15.07
CA LEU A 179 0.25 1.54 -13.64
C LEU A 179 -0.58 0.44 -12.99
N LEU A 180 0.11 -0.56 -12.43
CA LEU A 180 -0.51 -1.69 -11.74
C LEU A 180 -0.37 -1.54 -10.23
N LEU A 181 -1.45 -1.76 -9.47
CA LEU A 181 -1.43 -1.66 -8.01
C LEU A 181 -2.51 -2.54 -7.36
N PRO A 182 -2.33 -2.92 -6.06
CA PRO A 182 -3.33 -3.69 -5.36
C PRO A 182 -4.53 -2.82 -4.97
N VAL A 183 -5.72 -3.42 -4.95
CA VAL A 183 -6.97 -2.76 -4.60
C VAL A 183 -7.65 -3.47 -3.42
N GLY A 184 -7.56 -2.86 -2.23
CA GLY A 184 -8.32 -3.23 -1.04
C GLY A 184 -9.40 -2.17 -0.79
N ASN A 185 -9.16 -1.23 0.13
CA ASN A 185 -10.06 -0.07 0.38
C ASN A 185 -10.12 0.94 -0.79
N ALA A 186 -9.44 0.66 -1.88
CA ALA A 186 -9.44 1.43 -3.14
C ALA A 186 -8.88 2.87 -3.06
N GLY A 187 -8.48 3.36 -1.89
CA GLY A 187 -7.93 4.71 -1.74
C GLY A 187 -6.64 4.95 -2.53
N ASN A 188 -5.79 3.92 -2.68
CA ASN A 188 -4.51 4.09 -3.37
C ASN A 188 -4.68 4.27 -4.88
N ILE A 189 -5.52 3.47 -5.54
CA ILE A 189 -5.80 3.64 -6.98
C ILE A 189 -6.48 4.99 -7.25
N THR A 190 -7.41 5.39 -6.39
CA THR A 190 -8.05 6.72 -6.44
C THR A 190 -7.01 7.84 -6.33
N ALA A 191 -6.06 7.72 -5.40
CA ALA A 191 -5.01 8.71 -5.20
C ALA A 191 -4.03 8.79 -6.37
N TYR A 192 -3.54 7.65 -6.88
CA TYR A 192 -2.67 7.64 -8.06
C TYR A 192 -3.36 8.27 -9.28
N TRP A 193 -4.62 7.90 -9.54
CA TRP A 193 -5.39 8.48 -10.65
C TRP A 193 -5.53 10.00 -10.49
N LYS A 194 -5.89 10.47 -9.29
CA LYS A 194 -5.94 11.89 -8.99
C LYS A 194 -4.61 12.59 -9.27
N GLY A 195 -3.50 12.01 -8.83
CA GLY A 195 -2.17 12.57 -9.03
C GLY A 195 -1.78 12.65 -10.50
N PHE A 196 -1.98 11.59 -11.27
CA PHE A 196 -1.70 11.63 -12.71
C PHE A 196 -2.55 12.69 -13.43
N ARG A 197 -3.83 12.81 -13.10
CA ARG A 197 -4.70 13.85 -13.68
C ARG A 197 -4.24 15.26 -13.33
N GLU A 198 -3.85 15.51 -12.09
CA GLU A 198 -3.32 16.81 -11.67
C GLU A 198 -2.02 17.17 -12.39
N TYR A 199 -1.07 16.25 -12.51
CA TYR A 199 0.18 16.48 -13.22
C TYR A 199 -0.02 16.67 -14.73
N HIS A 200 -0.93 15.90 -15.33
CA HIS A 200 -1.31 16.11 -16.72
C HIS A 200 -1.94 17.48 -16.95
N ALA A 201 -2.89 17.89 -16.09
CA ALA A 201 -3.52 19.21 -16.17
C ALA A 201 -2.53 20.38 -15.94
N ALA A 202 -1.48 20.15 -15.13
CA ALA A 202 -0.39 21.10 -14.90
C ALA A 202 0.70 21.08 -16.00
N GLY A 203 0.52 20.29 -17.06
CA GLY A 203 1.50 20.17 -18.14
C GLY A 203 2.80 19.44 -17.77
N ARG A 204 2.80 18.70 -16.61
CA ARG A 204 3.95 17.94 -16.13
C ARG A 204 4.03 16.53 -16.73
N ALA A 205 2.94 16.06 -17.33
CA ALA A 205 2.86 14.81 -18.08
C ALA A 205 2.10 15.05 -19.38
N THR A 206 2.51 14.39 -20.47
CA THR A 206 1.86 14.54 -21.79
C THR A 206 0.71 13.56 -21.99
N ARG A 207 0.63 12.52 -21.15
CA ARG A 207 -0.36 11.44 -21.22
C ARG A 207 -0.81 10.99 -19.84
N LEU A 208 -1.84 10.14 -19.83
CA LEU A 208 -2.37 9.48 -18.63
C LEU A 208 -2.14 7.96 -18.74
N PRO A 209 -1.82 7.25 -17.64
CA PRO A 209 -1.64 5.81 -17.66
C PRO A 209 -2.97 5.07 -17.71
N ARG A 210 -2.99 3.85 -18.23
CA ARG A 210 -4.04 2.88 -17.94
C ARG A 210 -3.87 2.35 -16.53
N MET A 211 -4.89 2.55 -15.68
CA MET A 211 -4.87 2.07 -14.29
C MET A 211 -5.31 0.61 -14.21
N VAL A 212 -4.46 -0.25 -13.68
CA VAL A 212 -4.73 -1.69 -13.57
C VAL A 212 -4.75 -2.09 -12.11
N GLY A 213 -5.94 -2.38 -11.60
CA GLY A 213 -6.16 -2.80 -10.22
C GLY A 213 -6.16 -4.31 -10.05
N ALA A 214 -5.48 -4.83 -9.02
CA ALA A 214 -5.52 -6.23 -8.65
C ALA A 214 -6.24 -6.42 -7.31
N GLN A 215 -7.30 -7.22 -7.28
CA GLN A 215 -7.96 -7.70 -6.07
C GLN A 215 -7.60 -9.17 -5.84
N ALA A 216 -7.55 -9.61 -4.58
CA ALA A 216 -7.47 -11.05 -4.28
C ALA A 216 -8.84 -11.70 -4.55
N GLU A 217 -8.88 -12.88 -5.16
CA GLU A 217 -10.12 -13.54 -5.60
C GLU A 217 -11.15 -13.69 -4.48
N GLY A 218 -10.74 -14.12 -3.28
CA GLY A 218 -11.62 -14.22 -2.11
C GLY A 218 -11.96 -12.87 -1.44
N ALA A 219 -11.49 -11.74 -1.99
CA ALA A 219 -11.76 -10.38 -1.52
C ALA A 219 -11.82 -9.41 -2.72
N ALA A 220 -12.64 -9.72 -3.73
CA ALA A 220 -12.74 -8.99 -5.00
C ALA A 220 -14.12 -8.35 -5.21
N PRO A 221 -14.60 -7.47 -4.31
CA PRO A 221 -15.94 -6.90 -4.38
C PRO A 221 -16.17 -6.03 -5.63
N ILE A 222 -15.16 -5.28 -6.09
CA ILE A 222 -15.29 -4.43 -7.30
C ILE A 222 -15.41 -5.30 -8.55
N VAL A 223 -14.70 -6.43 -8.60
CA VAL A 223 -14.79 -7.38 -9.72
C VAL A 223 -16.14 -8.09 -9.73
N SER A 224 -16.65 -8.49 -8.55
CA SER A 224 -17.96 -9.15 -8.41
C SER A 224 -19.16 -8.20 -8.53
N GLY A 225 -18.93 -6.88 -8.39
CA GLY A 225 -19.97 -5.87 -8.44
C GLY A 225 -20.81 -5.73 -7.17
N HIS A 226 -20.45 -6.42 -6.09
CA HIS A 226 -21.15 -6.35 -4.81
C HIS A 226 -20.19 -6.55 -3.62
N ALA A 227 -20.60 -6.08 -2.44
CA ALA A 227 -19.83 -6.27 -1.22
C ALA A 227 -19.75 -7.76 -0.81
N ILE A 228 -18.60 -8.17 -0.28
CA ILE A 228 -18.34 -9.53 0.22
C ILE A 228 -18.35 -9.49 1.75
N ALA A 229 -19.26 -10.22 2.39
CA ALA A 229 -19.45 -10.18 3.84
C ALA A 229 -18.28 -10.81 4.62
N ASP A 230 -17.67 -11.88 4.08
CA ASP A 230 -16.54 -12.58 4.71
C ASP A 230 -15.38 -12.73 3.72
N PRO A 231 -14.59 -11.66 3.49
CA PRO A 231 -13.48 -11.69 2.54
C PRO A 231 -12.33 -12.54 3.09
N GLN A 232 -11.81 -13.44 2.24
CA GLN A 232 -10.73 -14.37 2.59
C GLN A 232 -9.56 -14.23 1.61
N THR A 233 -8.36 -14.02 2.13
CA THR A 233 -7.12 -14.02 1.34
C THR A 233 -5.89 -13.99 2.25
N VAL A 234 -4.78 -14.53 1.77
CA VAL A 234 -3.45 -14.40 2.38
C VAL A 234 -2.93 -12.96 2.33
N ALA A 235 -3.40 -12.17 1.37
CA ALA A 235 -3.02 -10.77 1.18
C ALA A 235 -3.79 -9.85 2.16
N SER A 236 -3.46 -9.94 3.45
CA SER A 236 -4.21 -9.33 4.55
C SER A 236 -4.45 -7.82 4.39
N ALA A 237 -3.54 -7.07 3.75
CA ALA A 237 -3.68 -5.63 3.54
C ALA A 237 -4.75 -5.25 2.49
N ILE A 238 -5.21 -6.20 1.67
CA ILE A 238 -6.32 -6.05 0.71
C ILE A 238 -7.50 -6.97 1.01
N ARG A 239 -7.57 -7.60 2.18
CA ARG A 239 -8.70 -8.39 2.66
C ARG A 239 -9.86 -7.48 3.06
N ILE A 240 -10.51 -6.89 2.06
CA ILE A 240 -11.57 -5.90 2.22
C ILE A 240 -12.79 -6.32 1.41
N GLY A 241 -13.92 -6.49 2.09
CA GLY A 241 -15.18 -6.89 1.45
C GLY A 241 -16.03 -5.72 0.95
N ASN A 242 -15.85 -4.51 1.52
CA ASN A 242 -16.60 -3.31 1.13
C ASN A 242 -15.65 -2.10 1.08
N PRO A 243 -15.05 -1.78 -0.07
CA PRO A 243 -14.10 -0.70 -0.23
C PRO A 243 -14.68 0.69 0.06
N ALA A 244 -14.04 1.46 0.94
CA ALA A 244 -14.47 2.82 1.25
C ALA A 244 -14.37 3.81 0.06
N SER A 245 -13.46 3.56 -0.89
CA SER A 245 -13.28 4.40 -2.08
C SER A 245 -13.72 3.66 -3.36
N TRP A 246 -14.83 2.93 -3.30
CA TRP A 246 -15.36 2.15 -4.43
C TRP A 246 -15.51 3.00 -5.70
N GLU A 247 -16.24 4.09 -5.62
CA GLU A 247 -16.47 5.00 -6.73
C GLU A 247 -15.16 5.55 -7.31
N GLY A 248 -14.22 5.93 -6.44
CA GLY A 248 -12.91 6.42 -6.89
C GLY A 248 -12.12 5.38 -7.68
N ALA A 249 -12.21 4.10 -7.31
CA ALA A 249 -11.54 3.02 -8.05
C ALA A 249 -12.21 2.73 -9.39
N THR A 250 -13.55 2.70 -9.44
CA THR A 250 -14.29 2.50 -10.69
C THR A 250 -14.09 3.69 -11.64
N THR A 251 -14.09 4.92 -11.13
CA THR A 251 -13.74 6.12 -11.89
C THR A 251 -12.32 6.02 -12.47
N ALA A 252 -11.33 5.65 -11.64
CA ALA A 252 -9.95 5.49 -12.10
C ALA A 252 -9.83 4.44 -13.21
N ARG A 253 -10.53 3.30 -13.06
CA ARG A 253 -10.60 2.24 -14.08
C ARG A 253 -11.21 2.76 -15.39
N ASP A 254 -12.38 3.38 -15.31
CA ASP A 254 -13.19 3.72 -16.47
C ASP A 254 -12.59 4.92 -17.25
N GLU A 255 -12.21 5.99 -16.55
CA GLU A 255 -11.61 7.17 -17.17
C GLU A 255 -10.23 6.89 -17.78
N SER A 256 -9.45 5.95 -17.21
CA SER A 256 -8.14 5.58 -17.75
C SER A 256 -8.18 4.56 -18.88
N GLY A 257 -9.35 4.00 -19.19
CA GLY A 257 -9.47 2.83 -20.05
C GLY A 257 -8.72 1.60 -19.52
N GLY A 258 -8.58 1.52 -18.20
CA GLY A 258 -7.88 0.44 -17.51
C GLY A 258 -8.79 -0.72 -17.12
N MET A 259 -8.39 -1.45 -16.07
CA MET A 259 -9.17 -2.59 -15.58
C MET A 259 -8.95 -2.83 -14.07
N ILE A 260 -9.90 -3.55 -13.46
CA ILE A 260 -9.70 -4.17 -12.14
C ILE A 260 -10.04 -5.65 -12.29
N ALA A 261 -9.11 -6.52 -11.90
CA ALA A 261 -9.26 -7.97 -12.03
C ALA A 261 -8.83 -8.69 -10.75
N ALA A 262 -9.37 -9.90 -10.55
CA ALA A 262 -9.02 -10.75 -9.43
C ALA A 262 -7.83 -11.65 -9.75
N VAL A 263 -7.01 -11.96 -8.75
CA VAL A 263 -5.93 -12.94 -8.78
C VAL A 263 -6.07 -13.88 -7.59
N THR A 264 -5.72 -15.15 -7.78
CA THR A 264 -5.78 -16.15 -6.71
C THR A 264 -4.66 -15.96 -5.69
N ASP A 265 -4.85 -16.49 -4.47
CA ASP A 265 -3.81 -16.49 -3.43
C ASP A 265 -2.54 -17.23 -3.91
N THR A 266 -2.70 -18.29 -4.68
CA THR A 266 -1.57 -19.04 -5.27
C THR A 266 -0.78 -18.16 -6.26
N GLU A 267 -1.45 -17.42 -7.14
CA GLU A 267 -0.80 -16.48 -8.05
C GLU A 267 -0.06 -15.37 -7.27
N ILE A 268 -0.68 -14.83 -6.22
CA ILE A 268 -0.08 -13.80 -5.35
C ILE A 268 1.20 -14.31 -4.70
N LEU A 269 1.17 -15.48 -4.07
CA LEU A 269 2.32 -16.05 -3.38
C LEU A 269 3.45 -16.42 -4.36
N SER A 270 3.10 -16.97 -5.51
CA SER A 270 4.07 -17.26 -6.59
C SER A 270 4.75 -15.99 -7.11
N ALA A 271 3.99 -14.91 -7.28
CA ALA A 271 4.54 -13.61 -7.69
C ALA A 271 5.41 -12.99 -6.60
N GLN A 272 5.05 -13.14 -5.31
CA GLN A 272 5.87 -12.68 -4.18
C GLN A 272 7.23 -13.37 -4.15
N ILE A 273 7.24 -14.69 -4.28
CA ILE A 273 8.48 -15.49 -4.33
C ILE A 273 9.32 -15.10 -5.56
N SER A 274 8.68 -14.98 -6.72
CA SER A 274 9.37 -14.56 -7.95
C SER A 274 10.01 -13.18 -7.79
N LEU A 275 9.30 -12.21 -7.21
CA LEU A 275 9.81 -10.86 -6.96
C LEU A 275 11.04 -10.90 -6.05
N ALA A 276 10.96 -11.63 -4.94
CA ALA A 276 12.06 -11.75 -3.99
C ALA A 276 13.28 -12.45 -4.59
N ASN A 277 13.09 -13.60 -5.24
CA ASN A 277 14.17 -14.44 -5.75
C ASN A 277 14.80 -13.86 -7.03
N SER A 278 14.02 -13.13 -7.85
CA SER A 278 14.53 -12.64 -9.14
C SER A 278 15.01 -11.19 -9.08
N GLU A 279 14.38 -10.33 -8.27
CA GLU A 279 14.70 -8.91 -8.21
C GLU A 279 15.31 -8.48 -6.86
N GLY A 280 15.31 -9.36 -5.86
CA GLY A 280 15.79 -9.03 -4.51
C GLY A 280 14.87 -8.07 -3.76
N LEU A 281 13.59 -7.95 -4.17
CA LEU A 281 12.60 -7.06 -3.57
C LEU A 281 11.63 -7.87 -2.71
N PHE A 282 11.71 -7.71 -1.39
CA PHE A 282 10.81 -8.38 -0.46
C PHE A 282 9.63 -7.49 -0.10
N ALA A 283 8.46 -7.80 -0.66
CA ALA A 283 7.21 -7.05 -0.46
C ALA A 283 6.12 -7.92 0.20
N GLU A 284 5.16 -7.28 0.88
CA GLU A 284 4.01 -7.99 1.48
C GLU A 284 3.14 -8.66 0.40
N PRO A 285 2.36 -9.73 0.71
CA PRO A 285 1.55 -10.44 -0.29
C PRO A 285 0.63 -9.53 -1.10
N ALA A 286 0.00 -8.55 -0.46
CA ALA A 286 -0.84 -7.57 -1.16
C ALA A 286 -0.10 -6.82 -2.28
N SER A 287 1.18 -6.52 -2.08
CA SER A 287 2.04 -5.86 -3.06
C SER A 287 2.37 -6.73 -4.26
N ALA A 288 2.31 -8.06 -4.11
CA ALA A 288 2.57 -9.01 -5.18
C ALA A 288 1.33 -9.26 -6.08
N ALA A 289 0.12 -8.93 -5.62
CA ALA A 289 -1.10 -9.11 -6.39
C ALA A 289 -1.07 -8.43 -7.78
N PRO A 290 -0.64 -7.17 -7.93
CA PRO A 290 -0.52 -6.54 -9.25
C PRO A 290 0.56 -7.19 -10.14
N LEU A 291 1.63 -7.75 -9.57
CA LEU A 291 2.63 -8.49 -10.33
C LEU A 291 2.06 -9.83 -10.82
N ALA A 292 1.29 -10.54 -10.00
CA ALA A 292 0.56 -11.74 -10.42
C ALA A 292 -0.39 -11.44 -11.60
N LEU A 293 -1.11 -10.32 -11.50
CA LEU A 293 -1.96 -9.86 -12.61
C LEU A 293 -1.14 -9.51 -13.86
N LEU A 294 0.00 -8.84 -13.72
CA LEU A 294 0.89 -8.54 -14.83
C LEU A 294 1.36 -9.80 -15.56
N PHE A 295 1.77 -10.84 -14.83
CA PHE A 295 2.16 -12.13 -15.43
C PHE A 295 1.06 -12.72 -16.31
N ARG A 296 -0.18 -12.66 -15.84
CA ARG A 296 -1.34 -13.13 -16.60
C ARG A 296 -1.60 -12.27 -17.84
N LEU A 297 -1.61 -10.95 -17.69
CA LEU A 297 -1.89 -10.01 -18.79
C LEU A 297 -0.84 -10.08 -19.92
N VAL A 298 0.43 -10.27 -19.57
CA VAL A 298 1.51 -10.46 -20.57
C VAL A 298 1.33 -11.78 -21.31
N ARG A 299 1.01 -12.87 -20.62
CA ARG A 299 0.72 -14.18 -21.24
C ARG A 299 -0.49 -14.12 -22.17
N GLU A 300 -1.47 -13.32 -21.84
CA GLU A 300 -2.68 -13.09 -22.66
C GLU A 300 -2.48 -12.07 -23.80
N GLY A 301 -1.28 -11.49 -23.93
CA GLY A 301 -0.98 -10.49 -24.96
C GLY A 301 -1.67 -9.14 -24.74
N LYS A 302 -2.12 -8.83 -23.51
CA LYS A 302 -2.85 -7.60 -23.17
C LYS A 302 -1.95 -6.43 -22.75
N ILE A 303 -0.67 -6.68 -22.55
CA ILE A 303 0.35 -5.66 -22.28
C ILE A 303 1.28 -5.60 -23.48
N ASP A 304 1.46 -4.41 -24.03
CA ASP A 304 2.44 -4.17 -25.06
C ASP A 304 3.85 -4.29 -24.49
N LYS A 305 4.71 -5.07 -25.14
CA LYS A 305 6.09 -5.34 -24.69
C LYS A 305 6.99 -4.12 -24.73
N ASP A 306 6.67 -3.14 -25.56
CA ASP A 306 7.41 -1.88 -25.69
C ASP A 306 6.90 -0.80 -24.73
N SER A 307 5.78 -1.06 -24.01
CA SER A 307 5.17 -0.11 -23.09
C SER A 307 6.00 0.09 -21.82
N THR A 308 5.92 1.29 -21.27
CA THR A 308 6.43 1.58 -19.92
C THR A 308 5.39 1.14 -18.89
N THR A 309 5.74 0.14 -18.10
CA THR A 309 4.87 -0.48 -17.08
C THR A 309 5.45 -0.25 -15.69
N VAL A 310 4.63 0.25 -14.76
CA VAL A 310 5.01 0.43 -13.37
C VAL A 310 4.12 -0.43 -12.48
N VAL A 311 4.73 -1.25 -11.62
CA VAL A 311 4.05 -2.04 -10.57
C VAL A 311 4.33 -1.41 -9.21
N VAL A 312 3.28 -1.07 -8.45
CA VAL A 312 3.41 -0.48 -7.12
C VAL A 312 3.50 -1.57 -6.07
N LEU A 313 4.63 -1.62 -5.38
CA LEU A 313 4.87 -2.47 -4.22
C LEU A 313 4.54 -1.69 -2.95
N THR A 314 3.34 -1.85 -2.45
CA THR A 314 2.70 -0.98 -1.45
C THR A 314 3.29 -1.07 -0.04
N GLY A 315 3.92 -2.19 0.31
CA GLY A 315 4.52 -2.40 1.62
C GLY A 315 5.65 -3.41 1.61
N SER A 316 6.54 -3.29 2.60
CA SER A 316 7.63 -4.23 2.84
C SER A 316 7.12 -5.62 3.23
N GLY A 317 7.82 -6.68 2.83
CA GLY A 317 7.55 -8.06 3.26
C GLY A 317 7.64 -8.26 4.77
N LEU A 318 8.43 -7.45 5.46
CA LEU A 318 8.52 -7.46 6.92
C LEU A 318 7.23 -7.01 7.65
N LYS A 319 6.24 -6.50 6.92
CA LYS A 319 4.93 -6.15 7.46
C LYS A 319 4.03 -7.38 7.69
N ASP A 320 4.28 -8.46 6.97
CA ASP A 320 3.54 -9.73 7.08
C ASP A 320 4.49 -10.95 6.88
N PRO A 321 5.49 -11.12 7.77
CA PRO A 321 6.50 -12.17 7.62
C PRO A 321 5.91 -13.58 7.71
N ASP A 322 4.86 -13.78 8.50
CA ASP A 322 4.22 -15.08 8.67
C ASP A 322 3.64 -15.63 7.35
N ALA A 323 3.13 -14.77 6.50
CA ALA A 323 2.64 -15.16 5.18
C ALA A 323 3.78 -15.63 4.27
N ALA A 324 4.96 -15.01 4.36
CA ALA A 324 6.14 -15.41 3.60
C ALA A 324 6.71 -16.75 4.09
N LEU A 325 6.82 -16.92 5.41
CA LEU A 325 7.44 -18.13 6.01
C LEU A 325 6.66 -19.42 5.72
N LYS A 326 5.36 -19.35 5.48
CA LYS A 326 4.54 -20.52 5.13
C LYS A 326 4.95 -21.19 3.81
N ASN A 327 5.68 -20.48 2.95
CA ASN A 327 6.03 -20.93 1.60
C ASN A 327 7.54 -21.04 1.37
N VAL A 328 8.33 -21.05 2.45
CA VAL A 328 9.78 -21.19 2.40
C VAL A 328 10.18 -22.52 3.04
N GLU A 329 11.13 -23.21 2.41
CA GLU A 329 11.69 -24.44 2.99
C GLU A 329 12.41 -24.11 4.31
N PRO A 330 12.30 -24.97 5.33
CA PRO A 330 13.01 -24.78 6.58
C PRO A 330 14.53 -24.86 6.36
N PRO A 331 15.34 -24.25 7.25
CA PRO A 331 16.79 -24.39 7.21
C PRO A 331 17.20 -25.87 7.25
N ILE A 332 18.25 -26.22 6.50
CA ILE A 332 18.86 -27.54 6.56
C ILE A 332 19.80 -27.56 7.76
N GLU A 333 19.56 -28.46 8.71
CA GLU A 333 20.46 -28.68 9.83
C GLU A 333 21.52 -29.71 9.45
N LEU A 334 22.80 -29.42 9.71
CA LEU A 334 23.93 -30.24 9.39
C LEU A 334 24.92 -30.30 10.56
N ASP A 335 25.70 -31.38 10.64
CA ASP A 335 26.86 -31.40 11.49
C ASP A 335 27.89 -30.34 11.05
N GLY A 336 28.55 -29.69 12.01
CA GLY A 336 29.40 -28.52 11.79
C GLY A 336 30.75 -28.79 11.18
N ASP A 337 30.81 -29.46 9.99
CA ASP A 337 32.05 -29.71 9.26
C ASP A 337 31.98 -29.24 7.79
N ALA A 338 33.10 -28.74 7.28
CA ALA A 338 33.21 -28.18 5.93
C ALA A 338 32.92 -29.19 4.82
N ARG A 339 33.21 -30.47 5.01
CA ARG A 339 33.03 -31.53 3.99
C ARG A 339 31.55 -31.82 3.79
N THR A 340 30.79 -31.94 4.90
CA THR A 340 29.33 -32.14 4.87
C THR A 340 28.65 -30.97 4.25
N LEU A 341 29.06 -29.75 4.62
CA LEU A 341 28.51 -28.50 4.04
C LEU A 341 28.77 -28.42 2.53
N ALA A 342 30.01 -28.64 2.07
CA ALA A 342 30.38 -28.64 0.65
C ALA A 342 29.58 -29.67 -0.16
N LYS A 343 29.35 -30.87 0.38
CA LYS A 343 28.56 -31.92 -0.27
C LYS A 343 27.12 -31.51 -0.46
N VAL A 344 26.49 -30.89 0.56
CA VAL A 344 25.10 -30.43 0.47
C VAL A 344 24.97 -29.26 -0.50
N LEU A 345 25.92 -28.34 -0.50
CA LEU A 345 25.97 -27.17 -1.38
C LEU A 345 26.45 -27.50 -2.81
N LYS A 346 26.87 -28.72 -3.08
CA LYS A 346 27.42 -29.17 -4.38
C LYS A 346 28.61 -28.31 -4.85
N LEU A 347 29.48 -27.92 -3.91
CA LEU A 347 30.72 -27.16 -4.16
C LEU A 347 31.89 -28.07 -4.55
#